data_4e53a1e52c8015804d2dfbe105deb501
#
_entry.id   4e53a1e52c8015804d2dfbe105deb501
#
_cell.length_a   1.000
_cell.length_b   1.000
_cell.length_c   1.000
_cell.angle_alpha   90.00
_cell.angle_beta   90.00
_cell.angle_gamma   90.00
#
_symmetry.space_group_name_H-M   'P 1'
#
loop_
_entity.id
_entity.type
_entity.pdbx_description
1 polymer ?
#
loop_
_entity_poly.entity_id
_entity_poly.type
_entity_poly.pdbx_seq_one_letter_code
_entity_poly.pdbx_strand_id
1 'polypeptide(L)'
;IKFRHNFDNDIISTSRSMAKRYQCLSRHTETVEKYVLQIFDTMRKYHGMGQRERLLLQIAVLIHACGKFISVRNSNECAYNIIMSTEIIGISHLEWEIIANVVRYNIRDFDYNMVRMETELDEVTDSFSGQNEVMLLIAKLTAMLRLANSMDRGHSAKLADCRMTVKDQNL
;
A
#
# COMPACT_ATOMS: atom_id res chain seq x y z
N ILE A 1 -3.20 -15.31 19.37
CA ILE A 1 -3.91 -14.10 18.85
C ILE A 1 -3.25 -12.84 19.42
N LYS A 2 -3.02 -12.70 20.73
CA LYS A 2 -2.38 -11.50 21.32
C LYS A 2 -0.94 -11.24 20.83
N PHE A 3 -0.14 -12.28 20.60
CA PHE A 3 1.26 -12.15 20.15
C PHE A 3 1.37 -11.57 18.74
N ARG A 4 0.50 -12.02 17.83
CA ARG A 4 0.46 -11.54 16.43
C ARG A 4 0.05 -10.06 16.34
N HIS A 5 -0.87 -9.65 17.18
CA HIS A 5 -1.36 -8.26 17.19
C HIS A 5 -0.27 -7.28 17.70
N ASN A 6 0.56 -7.67 18.66
CA ASN A 6 1.68 -6.84 19.10
C ASN A 6 2.72 -6.67 18.00
N PHE A 7 3.01 -7.74 17.25
CA PHE A 7 4.00 -7.73 16.19
C PHE A 7 3.59 -6.83 15.00
N ASP A 8 2.32 -6.88 14.58
CA ASP A 8 1.79 -5.99 13.53
C ASP A 8 1.87 -4.51 13.97
N ASN A 9 1.60 -4.22 15.24
CA ASN A 9 1.74 -2.87 15.80
C ASN A 9 3.20 -2.37 15.78
N ASP A 10 4.17 -3.25 16.03
CA ASP A 10 5.60 -2.91 15.98
C ASP A 10 6.01 -2.59 14.53
N ILE A 11 5.52 -3.36 13.56
CA ILE A 11 5.74 -3.11 12.13
C ILE A 11 5.17 -1.73 11.74
N ILE A 12 3.94 -1.42 12.13
CA ILE A 12 3.31 -0.11 11.86
C ILE A 12 4.07 1.03 12.53
N SER A 13 4.51 0.84 13.77
CA SER A 13 5.31 1.85 14.49
C SER A 13 6.63 2.13 13.77
N THR A 14 7.31 1.10 13.29
CA THR A 14 8.54 1.21 12.50
C THR A 14 8.27 1.92 11.16
N SER A 15 7.18 1.58 10.48
CA SER A 15 6.76 2.26 9.24
C SER A 15 6.45 3.74 9.46
N ARG A 16 5.83 4.11 10.58
CA ARG A 16 5.62 5.53 10.96
C ARG A 16 6.93 6.25 11.25
N SER A 17 7.89 5.57 11.86
CA SER A 17 9.23 6.12 12.10
C SER A 17 9.97 6.37 10.79
N MET A 18 9.85 5.46 9.83
CA MET A 18 10.35 5.65 8.46
C MET A 18 9.66 6.84 7.77
N ALA A 19 8.33 6.93 7.85
CA ALA A 19 7.57 8.04 7.29
C ALA A 19 7.99 9.40 7.88
N LYS A 20 8.30 9.47 9.17
CA LYS A 20 8.84 10.67 9.81
C LYS A 20 10.22 11.02 9.28
N ARG A 21 11.11 10.04 9.12
CA ARG A 21 12.47 10.23 8.57
C ARG A 21 12.43 10.88 7.19
N TYR A 22 11.53 10.45 6.34
CA TYR A 22 11.34 10.98 4.98
C TYR A 22 10.32 12.12 4.90
N GLN A 23 9.91 12.68 6.04
CA GLN A 23 9.00 13.84 6.15
C GLN A 23 7.68 13.66 5.37
N CYS A 24 7.22 12.42 5.22
CA CYS A 24 5.99 12.11 4.51
C CYS A 24 4.79 11.83 5.42
N LEU A 25 4.98 11.82 6.74
CA LEU A 25 3.89 11.73 7.70
C LEU A 25 3.23 13.11 7.87
N SER A 26 2.12 13.31 7.20
CA SER A 26 1.36 14.55 7.20
C SER A 26 -0.11 14.29 7.55
N ARG A 27 -0.88 15.36 7.82
CA ARG A 27 -2.33 15.27 8.00
C ARG A 27 -3.02 14.59 6.80
N HIS A 28 -2.53 14.86 5.58
CA HIS A 28 -3.01 14.19 4.38
C HIS A 28 -2.77 12.69 4.45
N THR A 29 -1.56 12.25 4.81
CA THR A 29 -1.21 10.83 4.95
C THR A 29 -2.12 10.12 5.96
N GLU A 30 -2.37 10.74 7.12
CA GLU A 30 -3.27 10.20 8.14
C GLU A 30 -4.73 10.11 7.65
N THR A 31 -5.17 11.09 6.88
CA THR A 31 -6.50 11.10 6.27
C THR A 31 -6.64 9.98 5.23
N VAL A 32 -5.64 9.83 4.35
CA VAL A 32 -5.62 8.78 3.33
C VAL A 32 -5.53 7.39 3.99
N GLU A 33 -4.76 7.24 5.07
CA GLU A 33 -4.72 6.00 5.85
C GLU A 33 -6.12 5.61 6.34
N LYS A 34 -6.85 6.55 6.95
CA LYS A 34 -8.22 6.33 7.41
C LYS A 34 -9.14 5.88 6.28
N TYR A 35 -9.09 6.56 5.14
CA TYR A 35 -9.93 6.23 3.98
C TYR A 35 -9.60 4.87 3.39
N VAL A 36 -8.33 4.57 3.18
CA VAL A 36 -7.92 3.31 2.54
C VAL A 36 -8.28 2.12 3.40
N LEU A 37 -8.12 2.22 4.71
CA LEU A 37 -8.50 1.15 5.64
C LEU A 37 -10.02 0.96 5.67
N GLN A 38 -10.79 2.05 5.61
CA GLN A 38 -12.24 1.99 5.53
C GLN A 38 -12.70 1.34 4.21
N ILE A 39 -12.09 1.70 3.07
CA ILE A 39 -12.36 1.06 1.76
C ILE A 39 -12.07 -0.44 1.86
N PHE A 40 -10.89 -0.82 2.35
CA PHE A 40 -10.49 -2.20 2.51
C PHE A 40 -11.50 -2.99 3.34
N ASP A 41 -11.81 -2.50 4.54
CA ASP A 41 -12.69 -3.19 5.48
C ASP A 41 -14.14 -3.30 4.96
N THR A 42 -14.64 -2.26 4.27
CA THR A 42 -15.98 -2.23 3.68
C THR A 42 -16.09 -3.20 2.49
N MET A 43 -15.05 -3.29 1.68
CA MET A 43 -15.03 -4.15 0.49
C MET A 43 -14.54 -5.58 0.75
N ARG A 44 -14.32 -5.96 2.00
CA ARG A 44 -13.71 -7.25 2.37
C ARG A 44 -14.39 -8.46 1.75
N LYS A 45 -15.71 -8.43 1.63
CA LYS A 45 -16.50 -9.52 1.01
C LYS A 45 -16.26 -9.70 -0.49
N TYR A 46 -15.78 -8.64 -1.16
CA TYR A 46 -15.61 -8.60 -2.61
C TYR A 46 -14.17 -8.87 -3.06
N HIS A 47 -13.19 -8.38 -2.30
CA HIS A 47 -11.78 -8.54 -2.71
C HIS A 47 -11.13 -9.82 -2.20
N GLY A 48 -11.67 -10.44 -1.14
CA GLY A 48 -11.18 -11.72 -0.59
C GLY A 48 -9.83 -11.66 0.14
N MET A 49 -9.24 -10.45 0.30
CA MET A 49 -7.95 -10.25 0.98
C MET A 49 -8.11 -10.32 2.50
N GLY A 50 -7.03 -10.73 3.20
CA GLY A 50 -6.99 -10.91 4.64
C GLY A 50 -6.31 -9.77 5.40
N GLN A 51 -5.97 -10.04 6.66
CA GLN A 51 -5.34 -9.05 7.54
C GLN A 51 -3.91 -8.74 7.12
N ARG A 52 -3.22 -9.69 6.48
CA ARG A 52 -1.84 -9.46 6.03
C ARG A 52 -1.80 -8.44 4.89
N GLU A 53 -2.66 -8.59 3.89
CA GLU A 53 -2.77 -7.64 2.77
C GLU A 53 -3.24 -6.26 3.27
N ARG A 54 -4.09 -6.21 4.29
CA ARG A 54 -4.48 -4.98 4.97
C ARG A 54 -3.29 -4.26 5.61
N LEU A 55 -2.39 -5.01 6.26
CA LEU A 55 -1.16 -4.49 6.84
C LEU A 55 -0.24 -3.92 5.75
N LEU A 56 -0.04 -4.66 4.64
CA LEU A 56 0.79 -4.20 3.51
C LEU A 56 0.24 -2.89 2.93
N LEU A 57 -1.08 -2.79 2.76
CA LEU A 57 -1.73 -1.58 2.29
C LEU A 57 -1.53 -0.40 3.27
N GLN A 58 -1.64 -0.64 4.57
CA GLN A 58 -1.42 0.39 5.59
C GLN A 58 0.03 0.90 5.56
N ILE A 59 1.00 0.01 5.44
CA ILE A 59 2.41 0.40 5.29
C ILE A 59 2.59 1.24 4.02
N ALA A 60 2.07 0.79 2.88
CA ALA A 60 2.17 1.52 1.62
C ALA A 60 1.63 2.96 1.74
N VAL A 61 0.50 3.15 2.41
CA VAL A 61 -0.06 4.48 2.67
C VAL A 61 0.87 5.35 3.49
N LEU A 62 1.43 4.81 4.58
CA LEU A 62 2.29 5.59 5.47
C LEU A 62 3.52 6.15 4.77
N ILE A 63 4.05 5.41 3.80
CA ILE A 63 5.30 5.75 3.11
C ILE A 63 5.12 6.19 1.66
N HIS A 64 3.88 6.28 1.13
CA HIS A 64 3.63 6.54 -0.30
C HIS A 64 4.23 7.86 -0.82
N ALA A 65 4.46 8.82 0.05
CA ALA A 65 5.02 10.12 -0.31
C ALA A 65 6.53 10.26 -0.04
N CYS A 66 7.22 9.20 0.42
CA CYS A 66 8.63 9.27 0.85
C CYS A 66 9.58 9.70 -0.28
N GLY A 67 9.26 9.39 -1.52
CA GLY A 67 10.06 9.77 -2.68
C GLY A 67 10.11 11.27 -2.93
N LYS A 68 9.13 12.04 -2.45
CA LYS A 68 9.12 13.52 -2.55
C LYS A 68 10.26 14.15 -1.77
N PHE A 69 10.78 13.47 -0.77
CA PHE A 69 11.97 13.90 -0.01
C PHE A 69 13.22 13.99 -0.90
N ILE A 70 13.31 13.14 -1.91
CA ILE A 70 14.43 13.12 -2.86
C ILE A 70 14.11 13.97 -4.10
N SER A 71 12.94 13.73 -4.73
CA SER A 71 12.54 14.41 -5.96
C SER A 71 11.02 14.50 -6.07
N VAL A 72 10.52 15.72 -6.25
CA VAL A 72 9.07 15.92 -6.49
C VAL A 72 8.68 15.42 -7.88
N ARG A 73 9.53 15.64 -8.88
CA ARG A 73 9.25 15.28 -10.29
C ARG A 73 9.26 13.77 -10.52
N ASN A 74 10.16 13.06 -9.85
CA ASN A 74 10.33 11.60 -9.99
C ASN A 74 10.05 10.86 -8.68
N SER A 75 9.06 11.35 -7.93
CA SER A 75 8.80 10.87 -6.56
C SER A 75 8.45 9.39 -6.48
N ASN A 76 7.82 8.82 -7.51
CA ASN A 76 7.43 7.42 -7.51
C ASN A 76 8.61 6.47 -7.62
N GLU A 77 9.55 6.75 -8.53
CA GLU A 77 10.76 5.95 -8.69
C GLU A 77 11.68 6.12 -7.46
N CYS A 78 11.78 7.34 -6.93
CA CYS A 78 12.51 7.58 -5.68
C CYS A 78 11.88 6.82 -4.52
N ALA A 79 10.55 6.79 -4.40
CA ALA A 79 9.86 6.02 -3.37
C ALA A 79 10.11 4.52 -3.51
N TYR A 80 10.00 3.97 -4.73
CA TYR A 80 10.32 2.57 -5.00
C TYR A 80 11.73 2.23 -4.53
N ASN A 81 12.73 3.00 -4.94
CA ASN A 81 14.13 2.76 -4.58
C ASN A 81 14.38 2.88 -3.07
N ILE A 82 13.75 3.87 -2.39
CA ILE A 82 13.85 4.00 -0.93
C ILE A 82 13.28 2.76 -0.25
N ILE A 83 12.10 2.31 -0.67
CA ILE A 83 11.42 1.16 -0.08
C ILE A 83 12.24 -0.10 -0.30
N MET A 84 12.69 -0.38 -1.53
CA MET A 84 13.50 -1.56 -1.85
C MET A 84 14.87 -1.58 -1.15
N SER A 85 15.39 -0.40 -0.77
CA SER A 85 16.65 -0.26 -0.02
C SER A 85 16.46 -0.29 1.50
N THR A 86 15.24 -0.51 1.98
CA THR A 86 14.90 -0.50 3.42
C THR A 86 14.36 -1.85 3.82
N GLU A 87 14.71 -2.30 5.02
CA GLU A 87 14.17 -3.52 5.60
C GLU A 87 13.43 -3.22 6.90
N ILE A 88 12.26 -3.83 7.06
CA ILE A 88 11.52 -3.84 8.33
C ILE A 88 11.36 -5.29 8.76
N ILE A 89 11.78 -5.57 10.00
CA ILE A 89 11.65 -6.91 10.60
C ILE A 89 10.17 -7.32 10.58
N GLY A 90 9.91 -8.50 10.03
CA GLY A 90 8.55 -9.05 9.94
C GLY A 90 7.84 -8.83 8.62
N ILE A 91 8.48 -8.16 7.67
CA ILE A 91 8.04 -8.07 6.27
C ILE A 91 9.02 -8.86 5.42
N SER A 92 8.53 -9.79 4.61
CA SER A 92 9.36 -10.56 3.68
C SER A 92 9.82 -9.70 2.49
N HIS A 93 10.84 -10.15 1.77
CA HIS A 93 11.31 -9.43 0.59
C HIS A 93 10.20 -9.27 -0.46
N LEU A 94 9.44 -10.33 -0.74
CA LEU A 94 8.29 -10.28 -1.65
C LEU A 94 7.23 -9.28 -1.21
N GLU A 95 6.89 -9.26 0.08
CA GLU A 95 5.92 -8.31 0.62
C GLU A 95 6.41 -6.86 0.50
N TRP A 96 7.73 -6.66 0.70
CA TRP A 96 8.35 -5.34 0.53
C TRP A 96 8.29 -4.88 -0.92
N GLU A 97 8.51 -5.79 -1.85
CA GLU A 97 8.40 -5.55 -3.29
C GLU A 97 6.95 -5.24 -3.71
N ILE A 98 5.96 -5.92 -3.12
CA ILE A 98 4.54 -5.59 -3.30
C ILE A 98 4.28 -4.16 -2.83
N ILE A 99 4.71 -3.78 -1.63
CA ILE A 99 4.54 -2.42 -1.08
C ILE A 99 5.20 -1.39 -2.01
N ALA A 100 6.43 -1.64 -2.46
CA ALA A 100 7.17 -0.74 -3.33
C ALA A 100 6.44 -0.50 -4.65
N ASN A 101 5.90 -1.56 -5.26
CA ASN A 101 5.12 -1.46 -6.50
C ASN A 101 3.79 -0.74 -6.27
N VAL A 102 3.06 -1.00 -5.19
CA VAL A 102 1.83 -0.26 -4.84
C VAL A 102 2.10 1.24 -4.75
N VAL A 103 3.19 1.64 -4.12
CA VAL A 103 3.59 3.05 -4.00
C VAL A 103 4.01 3.62 -5.35
N ARG A 104 4.79 2.88 -6.14
CA ARG A 104 5.26 3.29 -7.47
C ARG A 104 4.11 3.61 -8.42
N TYR A 105 3.08 2.76 -8.44
CA TYR A 105 1.93 2.89 -9.33
C TYR A 105 0.78 3.73 -8.76
N ASN A 106 0.92 4.29 -7.58
CA ASN A 106 -0.11 5.15 -6.97
C ASN A 106 -0.47 6.38 -7.83
N ILE A 107 0.50 6.93 -8.59
CA ILE A 107 0.30 8.13 -9.42
C ILE A 107 0.36 7.79 -10.92
N ARG A 108 1.07 6.73 -11.32
CA ARG A 108 1.21 6.29 -12.71
C ARG A 108 0.06 5.40 -13.14
N ASP A 109 -0.16 5.32 -14.44
CA ASP A 109 -1.02 4.30 -15.01
C ASP A 109 -0.46 2.91 -14.69
N PHE A 110 -1.34 2.03 -14.25
CA PHE A 110 -0.97 0.66 -13.91
C PHE A 110 -0.97 -0.18 -15.19
N ASP A 111 0.19 -0.68 -15.57
CA ASP A 111 0.34 -1.62 -16.66
C ASP A 111 0.90 -2.94 -16.12
N TYR A 112 0.12 -4.00 -16.23
CA TYR A 112 0.51 -5.35 -15.79
C TYR A 112 1.84 -5.82 -16.40
N ASN A 113 2.13 -5.42 -17.65
CA ASN A 113 3.34 -5.83 -18.35
C ASN A 113 4.59 -5.08 -17.89
N MET A 114 4.41 -3.97 -17.17
CA MET A 114 5.52 -3.13 -16.69
C MET A 114 5.86 -3.36 -15.22
N VAL A 115 5.04 -4.09 -14.48
CA VAL A 115 5.39 -4.45 -13.10
C VAL A 115 6.52 -5.47 -13.14
N ARG A 116 7.68 -5.06 -12.68
CA ARG A 116 8.84 -5.93 -12.53
C ARG A 116 8.91 -6.41 -11.10
N MET A 117 9.02 -7.73 -10.95
CA MET A 117 9.32 -8.38 -9.69
C MET A 117 10.76 -8.85 -9.74
N GLU A 118 11.56 -8.50 -8.73
CA GLU A 118 12.95 -8.98 -8.59
C GLU A 118 12.98 -10.36 -7.94
N THR A 119 11.96 -10.67 -7.13
CA THR A 119 11.80 -11.95 -6.50
C THR A 119 11.44 -13.01 -7.55
N GLU A 120 12.35 -13.96 -7.78
CA GLU A 120 12.04 -15.16 -8.53
C GLU A 120 10.99 -15.95 -7.73
N LEU A 121 9.76 -15.97 -8.23
CA LEU A 121 8.72 -16.84 -7.69
C LEU A 121 9.08 -18.25 -8.17
N ASP A 122 9.55 -19.09 -7.25
CA ASP A 122 10.07 -20.44 -7.51
C ASP A 122 9.26 -21.20 -8.57
N GLU A 123 9.95 -21.73 -9.57
CA GLU A 123 9.41 -22.57 -10.65
C GLU A 123 8.77 -23.88 -10.18
N VAL A 124 8.78 -24.15 -8.86
CA VAL A 124 8.33 -25.42 -8.26
C VAL A 124 6.83 -25.48 -7.95
N THR A 125 6.14 -24.35 -7.93
CA THR A 125 4.68 -24.30 -7.83
C THR A 125 4.15 -23.61 -9.07
N ASP A 126 3.47 -24.32 -9.96
CA ASP A 126 2.73 -23.82 -11.12
C ASP A 126 2.86 -22.28 -11.28
N SER A 127 4.03 -21.88 -11.73
CA SER A 127 4.61 -20.53 -11.58
C SER A 127 3.80 -19.42 -12.26
N PHE A 128 2.85 -19.80 -13.09
CA PHE A 128 1.95 -18.85 -13.73
C PHE A 128 0.84 -18.35 -12.81
N SER A 129 0.32 -19.16 -11.90
CA SER A 129 -0.74 -18.72 -10.98
C SER A 129 -0.18 -17.80 -9.89
N GLY A 130 0.99 -18.11 -9.32
CA GLY A 130 1.61 -17.31 -8.27
C GLY A 130 1.95 -15.88 -8.70
N GLN A 131 2.58 -15.71 -9.87
CA GLN A 131 2.89 -14.39 -10.40
C GLN A 131 1.64 -13.57 -10.70
N ASN A 132 0.61 -14.18 -11.29
CA ASN A 132 -0.64 -13.51 -11.59
C ASN A 132 -1.39 -13.10 -10.31
N GLU A 133 -1.34 -13.90 -9.24
CA GLU A 133 -1.95 -13.57 -7.96
C GLU A 133 -1.27 -12.36 -7.31
N VAL A 134 0.06 -12.31 -7.32
CA VAL A 134 0.82 -11.18 -6.80
C VAL A 134 0.52 -9.91 -7.61
N MET A 135 0.48 -10.01 -8.93
CA MET A 135 0.14 -8.89 -9.81
C MET A 135 -1.28 -8.37 -9.56
N LEU A 136 -2.24 -9.28 -9.39
CA LEU A 136 -3.62 -8.92 -9.05
C LEU A 136 -3.71 -8.27 -7.67
N LEU A 137 -2.92 -8.75 -6.69
CA LEU A 137 -2.83 -8.15 -5.37
C LEU A 137 -2.30 -6.72 -5.46
N ILE A 138 -1.19 -6.49 -6.15
CA ILE A 138 -0.63 -5.15 -6.38
C ILE A 138 -1.67 -4.23 -7.02
N ALA A 139 -2.38 -4.71 -8.05
CA ALA A 139 -3.42 -3.93 -8.73
C ALA A 139 -4.56 -3.52 -7.79
N LYS A 140 -5.07 -4.45 -6.98
CA LYS A 140 -6.13 -4.18 -6.00
C LYS A 140 -5.70 -3.16 -4.95
N LEU A 141 -4.52 -3.35 -4.35
CA LEU A 141 -4.01 -2.43 -3.33
C LEU A 141 -3.72 -1.04 -3.91
N THR A 142 -3.16 -0.99 -5.12
CA THR A 142 -2.92 0.27 -5.85
C THR A 142 -4.22 1.01 -6.12
N ALA A 143 -5.26 0.32 -6.59
CA ALA A 143 -6.57 0.92 -6.85
C ALA A 143 -7.17 1.54 -5.58
N MET A 144 -7.10 0.86 -4.44
CA MET A 144 -7.58 1.36 -3.16
C MET A 144 -6.81 2.59 -2.70
N LEU A 145 -5.46 2.57 -2.81
CA LEU A 145 -4.63 3.71 -2.45
C LEU A 145 -4.91 4.92 -3.36
N ARG A 146 -5.05 4.72 -4.66
CA ARG A 146 -5.39 5.79 -5.63
C ARG A 146 -6.75 6.40 -5.34
N LEU A 147 -7.75 5.57 -5.03
CA LEU A 147 -9.09 6.05 -4.68
C LEU A 147 -9.03 6.91 -3.41
N ALA A 148 -8.41 6.40 -2.34
CA ALA A 148 -8.28 7.12 -1.08
C ALA A 148 -7.52 8.46 -1.23
N ASN A 149 -6.44 8.46 -2.02
CA ASN A 149 -5.68 9.66 -2.35
C ASN A 149 -6.53 10.70 -3.11
N SER A 150 -7.36 10.23 -4.04
CA SER A 150 -8.25 11.09 -4.82
C SER A 150 -9.34 11.73 -3.95
N MET A 151 -9.79 11.03 -2.91
CA MET A 151 -10.80 11.54 -1.97
C MET A 151 -10.29 12.71 -1.12
N ASP A 152 -8.99 12.82 -0.89
CA ASP A 152 -8.37 13.96 -0.18
C ASP A 152 -7.43 14.77 -1.09
N ARG A 153 -7.73 14.86 -2.38
CA ARG A 153 -6.90 15.58 -3.37
C ARG A 153 -6.65 17.05 -3.00
N GLY A 154 -7.61 17.66 -2.33
CA GLY A 154 -7.49 19.05 -1.84
C GLY A 154 -6.78 19.18 -0.50
N HIS A 155 -6.28 18.11 0.10
CA HIS A 155 -5.62 18.07 1.41
C HIS A 155 -6.44 18.75 2.54
N SER A 156 -7.76 18.71 2.42
CA SER A 156 -8.70 19.43 3.29
C SER A 156 -9.46 18.52 4.24
N ALA A 157 -9.27 17.22 4.14
CA ALA A 157 -9.96 16.20 4.96
C ALA A 157 -11.51 16.38 5.00
N LYS A 158 -12.11 16.89 3.93
CA LYS A 158 -13.56 17.18 3.87
C LYS A 158 -14.44 15.96 4.10
N LEU A 159 -13.93 14.78 3.77
CA LEU A 159 -14.63 13.51 3.92
C LEU A 159 -14.20 12.74 5.19
N ALA A 160 -13.56 13.40 6.16
CA ALA A 160 -13.00 12.75 7.35
C ALA A 160 -14.03 11.93 8.15
N ASP A 161 -15.29 12.35 8.13
CA ASP A 161 -16.38 11.71 8.86
C ASP A 161 -17.33 10.90 7.95
N CYS A 162 -16.98 10.73 6.67
CA CYS A 162 -17.76 9.89 5.75
C CYS A 162 -17.73 8.43 6.17
N ARG A 163 -18.89 7.79 6.15
CA ARG A 163 -19.02 6.34 6.28
C ARG A 163 -19.22 5.74 4.88
N MET A 164 -18.35 4.82 4.51
CA MET A 164 -18.46 4.10 3.24
C MET A 164 -19.31 2.85 3.43
N THR A 165 -20.19 2.59 2.47
CA THR A 165 -21.03 1.38 2.43
C THR A 165 -21.12 0.90 1.00
N VAL A 166 -21.05 -0.41 0.79
CA VAL A 166 -21.29 -1.00 -0.53
C VAL A 166 -22.76 -1.30 -0.67
N LYS A 167 -23.39 -0.76 -1.72
CA LYS A 167 -24.77 -1.05 -2.09
C LYS A 167 -24.81 -1.46 -3.55
N ASP A 168 -25.44 -2.61 -3.85
CA ASP A 168 -25.60 -3.14 -5.22
C ASP A 168 -24.30 -3.20 -6.03
N GLN A 169 -23.20 -3.63 -5.39
CA GLN A 169 -21.84 -3.69 -5.94
C GLN A 169 -21.18 -2.33 -6.24
N ASN A 170 -21.77 -1.21 -5.79
CA ASN A 170 -21.18 0.12 -5.83
C ASN A 170 -20.73 0.56 -4.42
N LEU A 171 -19.60 1.25 -4.36
CA LEU A 171 -19.05 1.82 -3.14
C LEU A 171 -19.64 3.21 -2.88
#